data_b45758a4517b2e53cc287d80c5c52e71
#
_entry.id   b45758a4517b2e53cc287d80c5c52e71
#
_cell.length_a   1.000
_cell.length_b   1.000
_cell.length_c   1.000
_cell.angle_alpha   90.00
_cell.angle_beta   90.00
_cell.angle_gamma   90.00
#
_symmetry.space_group_name_H-M   'P 1'
#
loop_
_entity.id
_entity.type
_entity.pdbx_description
1 polymer ?
#
loop_
_entity_poly.entity_id
_entity_poly.type
_entity_poly.pdbx_seq_one_letter_code
_entity_poly.pdbx_strand_id
1 'polypeptide(L)'
;MLDKLTIKNVALIETAEIDFGAGLNVLSGETGSGKSVILDSINFVLGAKADKSMIRHGETECSVCAVFRCGAAVQALLSDMGLDADEEVIVFRKYKSDGRGDIKVNGNPVNAAMLRKITAHLVDVH
;
A
#
# COMPACT_ATOMS: atom_id res chain seq x y z
N MET A 1 8.19 6.47 -6.38
CA MET A 1 8.60 5.14 -6.84
C MET A 1 8.39 4.09 -5.76
N LEU A 2 7.70 3.03 -6.09
CA LEU A 2 7.45 1.96 -5.13
C LEU A 2 8.71 1.13 -4.92
N ASP A 3 9.13 1.03 -3.68
CA ASP A 3 10.37 0.37 -3.32
C ASP A 3 10.12 -1.01 -2.68
N LYS A 4 9.11 -1.12 -1.83
CA LYS A 4 8.84 -2.35 -1.12
C LYS A 4 7.34 -2.47 -0.85
N LEU A 5 6.84 -3.70 -0.86
CA LEU A 5 5.44 -3.98 -0.58
C LEU A 5 5.35 -5.18 0.36
N THR A 6 4.60 -5.05 1.43
CA THR A 6 4.34 -6.13 2.36
C THR A 6 2.85 -6.39 2.41
N ILE A 7 2.46 -7.64 2.19
CA ILE A 7 1.06 -8.04 2.09
C ILE A 7 0.74 -9.06 3.17
N LYS A 8 -0.39 -8.90 3.84
CA LYS A 8 -0.85 -9.87 4.84
C LYS A 8 -2.32 -10.18 4.65
N ASN A 9 -2.63 -11.45 4.53
CA ASN A 9 -4.00 -11.97 4.48
C ASN A 9 -4.85 -11.35 3.39
N VAL A 10 -4.27 -11.19 2.20
CA VAL A 10 -5.00 -10.70 1.04
C VAL A 10 -5.22 -11.85 0.08
N ALA A 11 -6.48 -12.19 -0.15
CA ALA A 11 -6.88 -13.25 -1.08
C ALA A 11 -6.18 -14.57 -0.74
N LEU A 12 -5.37 -15.10 -1.63
CA LEU A 12 -4.66 -16.37 -1.41
C LEU A 12 -3.34 -16.19 -0.67
N ILE A 13 -2.93 -14.96 -0.45
CA ILE A 13 -1.63 -14.67 0.15
C ILE A 13 -1.76 -14.49 1.66
N GLU A 14 -1.10 -15.34 2.42
CA GLU A 14 -1.04 -15.19 3.87
C GLU A 14 -0.04 -14.10 4.22
N THR A 15 1.16 -14.18 3.66
CA THR A 15 2.21 -13.18 3.88
C THR A 15 3.11 -13.14 2.66
N ALA A 16 3.42 -11.94 2.21
CA ALA A 16 4.38 -11.75 1.12
C ALA A 16 5.11 -10.45 1.31
N GLU A 17 6.39 -10.45 0.96
CA GLU A 17 7.19 -9.25 0.98
C GLU A 17 7.90 -9.15 -0.36
N ILE A 18 7.74 -8.03 -1.03
CA ILE A 18 8.27 -7.84 -2.37
C ILE A 18 9.16 -6.60 -2.37
N ASP A 19 10.37 -6.77 -2.80
CA ASP A 19 11.36 -5.69 -2.84
C ASP A 19 11.59 -5.30 -4.30
N PHE A 20 11.00 -4.20 -4.71
CA PHE A 20 11.12 -3.71 -6.07
C PHE A 20 12.44 -2.99 -6.31
N GLY A 21 13.06 -2.53 -5.24
CA GLY A 21 14.35 -1.86 -5.35
C GLY A 21 15.49 -2.81 -5.68
N ALA A 22 15.30 -4.08 -5.42
CA ALA A 22 16.34 -5.08 -5.67
C ALA A 22 16.27 -5.66 -7.08
N GLY A 23 15.34 -5.22 -7.90
CA GLY A 23 15.22 -5.70 -9.27
C GLY A 23 13.99 -6.56 -9.46
N LEU A 24 14.00 -7.36 -10.49
CA LEU A 24 12.83 -8.06 -10.95
C LEU A 24 12.62 -9.46 -10.44
N ASN A 25 13.08 -9.72 -9.30
CA ASN A 25 13.04 -11.08 -8.81
C ASN A 25 11.74 -11.49 -8.18
N VAL A 26 10.77 -10.71 -8.34
CA VAL A 26 9.52 -10.90 -7.66
C VAL A 26 8.71 -12.02 -8.23
N LEU A 27 8.05 -12.79 -7.42
CA LEU A 27 7.05 -13.72 -7.86
C LEU A 27 7.52 -14.82 -8.76
N SER A 28 8.77 -15.15 -8.67
CA SER A 28 9.23 -16.26 -9.45
C SER A 28 8.36 -17.46 -9.15
N GLY A 29 7.90 -18.10 -10.17
CA GLY A 29 7.09 -19.27 -10.03
C GLY A 29 5.62 -19.02 -9.74
N GLU A 30 5.23 -17.79 -9.55
CA GLU A 30 3.84 -17.50 -9.24
C GLU A 30 2.97 -17.52 -10.48
N THR A 31 1.72 -17.86 -10.25
CA THR A 31 0.74 -17.91 -11.31
C THR A 31 0.16 -16.54 -11.58
N GLY A 32 -0.69 -16.46 -12.59
CA GLY A 32 -1.41 -15.24 -12.87
C GLY A 32 -2.23 -14.73 -11.69
N SER A 33 -2.76 -15.62 -10.87
CA SER A 33 -3.56 -15.18 -9.73
C SER A 33 -2.70 -14.47 -8.69
N GLY A 34 -1.45 -14.85 -8.54
CA GLY A 34 -0.54 -14.15 -7.66
C GLY A 34 -0.27 -12.73 -8.14
N LYS A 35 -0.09 -12.56 -9.43
CA LYS A 35 0.10 -11.23 -10.02
C LYS A 35 -1.09 -10.34 -9.78
N SER A 36 -2.30 -10.88 -9.96
CA SER A 36 -3.52 -10.12 -9.78
C SER A 36 -3.66 -9.64 -8.34
N VAL A 37 -3.34 -10.50 -7.38
CA VAL A 37 -3.42 -10.14 -5.97
C VAL A 37 -2.44 -9.02 -5.64
N ILE A 38 -1.25 -9.05 -6.22
CA ILE A 38 -0.27 -8.00 -5.99
C ILE A 38 -0.73 -6.67 -6.55
N LEU A 39 -1.29 -6.68 -7.76
CA LEU A 39 -1.83 -5.46 -8.34
C LEU A 39 -2.99 -4.91 -7.51
N ASP A 40 -3.85 -5.79 -7.04
CA ASP A 40 -4.95 -5.38 -6.16
C ASP A 40 -4.43 -4.76 -4.86
N SER A 41 -3.37 -5.34 -4.32
CA SER A 41 -2.76 -4.83 -3.09
C SER A 41 -2.15 -3.45 -3.31
N ILE A 42 -1.49 -3.25 -4.45
CA ILE A 42 -0.93 -1.95 -4.80
C ILE A 42 -2.04 -0.92 -4.92
N ASN A 43 -3.11 -1.25 -5.63
CA ASN A 43 -4.25 -0.33 -5.78
C ASN A 43 -4.89 -0.02 -4.44
N PHE A 44 -4.99 -1.01 -3.57
CA PHE A 44 -5.55 -0.83 -2.24
C PHE A 44 -4.75 0.20 -1.44
N VAL A 45 -3.43 0.07 -1.45
CA VAL A 45 -2.58 0.97 -0.68
C VAL A 45 -2.49 2.36 -1.32
N LEU A 46 -2.86 2.49 -2.60
CA LEU A 46 -2.94 3.78 -3.27
C LEU A 46 -4.26 4.51 -3.03
N GLY A 47 -5.21 3.87 -2.35
CA GLY A 47 -6.45 4.53 -1.99
C GLY A 47 -7.70 3.98 -2.66
N ALA A 48 -7.59 2.85 -3.35
CA ALA A 48 -8.75 2.25 -3.98
C ALA A 48 -9.76 1.79 -2.93
N LYS A 49 -11.01 1.65 -3.35
CA LYS A 49 -12.07 1.21 -2.45
C LYS A 49 -11.77 -0.18 -1.91
N ALA A 50 -11.92 -0.35 -0.62
CA ALA A 50 -11.71 -1.63 0.02
C ALA A 50 -12.96 -2.50 -0.09
N ASP A 51 -12.77 -3.82 -0.11
CA ASP A 51 -13.84 -4.78 -0.23
C ASP A 51 -13.52 -5.99 0.64
N LYS A 52 -14.54 -6.54 1.27
CA LYS A 52 -14.38 -7.72 2.11
C LYS A 52 -13.80 -8.90 1.35
N SER A 53 -14.03 -8.97 0.06
CA SER A 53 -13.51 -10.06 -0.77
C SER A 53 -11.98 -10.06 -0.85
N MET A 54 -11.33 -8.97 -0.46
CA MET A 54 -9.88 -8.92 -0.40
C MET A 54 -9.32 -9.74 0.75
N ILE A 55 -10.09 -9.89 1.81
CA ILE A 55 -9.60 -10.55 3.02
C ILE A 55 -9.46 -12.05 2.77
N ARG A 56 -8.32 -12.60 3.16
CA ARG A 56 -8.07 -14.02 3.01
C ARG A 56 -9.15 -14.82 3.72
N HIS A 57 -9.61 -15.86 3.07
CA HIS A 57 -10.67 -16.71 3.61
C HIS A 57 -10.29 -17.23 5.00
N GLY A 58 -11.18 -17.06 5.94
CA GLY A 58 -10.93 -17.48 7.31
C GLY A 58 -10.31 -16.42 8.21
N GLU A 59 -9.91 -15.29 7.62
CA GLU A 59 -9.31 -14.20 8.38
C GLU A 59 -10.31 -13.07 8.60
N THR A 60 -10.02 -12.23 9.60
CA THR A 60 -10.90 -11.12 9.93
C THR A 60 -10.37 -9.78 9.44
N GLU A 61 -9.16 -9.75 8.95
CA GLU A 61 -8.58 -8.51 8.44
C GLU A 61 -7.46 -8.80 7.45
N CYS A 62 -7.17 -7.80 6.62
CA CYS A 62 -6.02 -7.84 5.72
C CYS A 62 -5.27 -6.52 5.86
N SER A 63 -4.01 -6.52 5.47
CA SER A 63 -3.22 -5.29 5.52
C SER A 63 -2.17 -5.29 4.41
N VAL A 64 -1.84 -4.08 3.97
CA VAL A 64 -0.77 -3.87 2.99
C VAL A 64 0.05 -2.68 3.47
N CYS A 65 1.36 -2.83 3.39
CA CYS A 65 2.28 -1.75 3.72
C CYS A 65 3.17 -1.53 2.51
N ALA A 66 3.27 -0.30 2.06
CA ALA A 66 4.08 0.05 0.90
C ALA A 66 5.08 1.11 1.27
N VAL A 67 6.30 0.97 0.81
CA VAL A 67 7.36 1.96 1.00
C VAL A 67 7.64 2.57 -0.35
N PHE A 68 7.48 3.88 -0.44
CA PHE A 68 7.75 4.64 -1.66
C PHE A 68 8.93 5.56 -1.42
N ARG A 69 9.73 5.77 -2.45
CA ARG A 69 10.74 6.81 -2.42
C ARG A 69 10.16 8.04 -3.09
N CYS A 70 10.37 9.18 -2.49
CA CYS A 70 9.80 10.41 -3.01
C CYS A 70 10.82 11.55 -2.98
N GLY A 71 10.56 12.58 -3.80
CA GLY A 71 11.40 13.75 -3.86
C GLY A 71 10.86 14.89 -3.00
N ALA A 72 11.46 16.05 -3.18
CA ALA A 72 11.13 17.23 -2.38
C ALA A 72 9.69 17.67 -2.51
N ALA A 73 9.09 17.51 -3.69
CA ALA A 73 7.72 17.94 -3.92
C ALA A 73 6.73 17.18 -3.02
N VAL A 74 6.91 15.87 -2.92
CA VAL A 74 6.04 15.06 -2.08
C VAL A 74 6.32 15.34 -0.60
N GLN A 75 7.57 15.55 -0.25
CA GLN A 75 7.92 15.89 1.12
C GLN A 75 7.25 17.20 1.54
N ALA A 76 7.24 18.18 0.65
CA ALA A 76 6.58 19.46 0.92
C ALA A 76 5.07 19.27 1.09
N LEU A 77 4.47 18.42 0.26
CA LEU A 77 3.05 18.12 0.38
C LEU A 77 2.72 17.49 1.74
N LEU A 78 3.51 16.52 2.16
CA LEU A 78 3.30 15.87 3.45
C LEU A 78 3.42 16.87 4.58
N SER A 79 4.41 17.73 4.54
CA SER A 79 4.62 18.76 5.53
C SER A 79 3.43 19.71 5.60
N ASP A 80 2.92 20.11 4.44
CA ASP A 80 1.74 21.00 4.37
C ASP A 80 0.51 20.35 4.95
N MET A 81 0.43 19.03 4.90
CA MET A 81 -0.70 18.29 5.46
C MET A 81 -0.52 17.97 6.95
N GLY A 82 0.58 18.41 7.52
CA GLY A 82 0.86 18.14 8.93
C GLY A 82 1.37 16.74 9.20
N LEU A 83 1.90 16.08 8.18
CA LEU A 83 2.43 14.73 8.32
C LEU A 83 3.94 14.76 8.35
N ASP A 84 4.53 13.72 8.91
CA ASP A 84 5.98 13.58 8.91
C ASP A 84 6.46 13.37 7.49
N ALA A 85 7.48 14.10 7.10
CA ALA A 85 8.03 14.05 5.74
C ALA A 85 9.44 13.52 5.76
N ASP A 86 9.73 12.62 4.82
CA ASP A 86 11.04 12.00 4.68
C ASP A 86 11.22 11.58 3.23
N GLU A 87 12.42 11.12 2.89
CA GLU A 87 12.69 10.59 1.56
C GLU A 87 11.85 9.35 1.28
N GLU A 88 11.46 8.64 2.31
CA GLU A 88 10.57 7.50 2.19
C GLU A 88 9.18 7.87 2.69
N VAL A 89 8.17 7.38 1.97
CA VAL A 89 6.79 7.49 2.42
C VAL A 89 6.30 6.08 2.66
N ILE A 90 5.94 5.80 3.90
CA ILE A 90 5.45 4.49 4.29
C ILE A 90 3.94 4.58 4.44
N VAL A 91 3.23 3.88 3.56
CA VAL A 91 1.77 3.84 3.58
C VAL A 91 1.32 2.49 4.11
N PHE A 92 0.58 2.50 5.18
CA PHE A 92 0.01 1.30 5.77
C PHE A 92 -1.51 1.38 5.70
N ARG A 93 -2.14 0.32 5.22
CA ARG A 93 -3.59 0.27 5.18
C ARG A 93 -4.08 -1.10 5.65
N LYS A 94 -5.05 -1.08 6.55
CA LYS A 94 -5.69 -2.29 7.08
C LYS A 94 -7.18 -2.20 6.82
N TYR A 95 -7.80 -3.34 6.52
CA TYR A 95 -9.23 -3.40 6.33
C TYR A 95 -9.77 -4.62 7.05
N LYS A 96 -10.84 -4.43 7.83
CA LYS A 96 -11.43 -5.49 8.63
C LYS A 96 -12.75 -5.95 8.05
N SER A 97 -13.11 -7.18 8.35
CA SER A 97 -14.34 -7.78 7.82
C SER A 97 -15.60 -7.05 8.28
N ASP A 98 -15.52 -6.28 9.36
CA ASP A 98 -16.65 -5.48 9.83
C ASP A 98 -16.76 -4.13 9.11
N GLY A 99 -15.92 -3.89 8.13
CA GLY A 99 -15.96 -2.66 7.33
C GLY A 99 -15.08 -1.54 7.84
N ARG A 100 -14.49 -1.70 9.01
CA ARG A 100 -13.59 -0.69 9.56
C ARG A 100 -12.20 -0.86 8.99
N GLY A 101 -11.44 0.21 9.01
CA GLY A 101 -10.08 0.15 8.52
C GLY A 101 -9.23 1.29 9.09
N ASP A 102 -7.93 1.14 8.89
CA ASP A 102 -6.96 2.16 9.32
C ASP A 102 -6.03 2.46 8.18
N ILE A 103 -5.68 3.72 8.03
CA ILE A 103 -4.69 4.15 7.04
C ILE A 103 -3.71 5.05 7.77
N LYS A 104 -2.42 4.78 7.57
CA LYS A 104 -1.37 5.62 8.16
C LYS A 104 -0.33 5.95 7.11
N VAL A 105 0.14 7.20 7.14
CA VAL A 105 1.23 7.65 6.29
C VAL A 105 2.33 8.12 7.21
N ASN A 106 3.48 7.47 7.15
CA ASN A 106 4.62 7.72 8.05
C ASN A 106 4.20 7.72 9.52
N GLY A 107 3.30 6.78 9.85
CA GLY A 107 2.82 6.63 11.21
C GLY A 107 1.67 7.54 11.61
N ASN A 108 1.26 8.44 10.74
CA ASN A 108 0.18 9.39 11.05
C ASN A 108 -1.13 8.94 10.43
N PRO A 109 -2.23 8.88 11.18
CA PRO A 109 -3.52 8.47 10.63
C PRO A 109 -4.02 9.46 9.59
N VAL A 110 -4.53 8.94 8.49
CA VAL A 110 -5.15 9.77 7.44
C VAL A 110 -6.42 9.08 6.95
N ASN A 111 -7.28 9.83 6.27
CA ASN A 111 -8.45 9.23 5.65
C ASN A 111 -8.16 8.90 4.19
N ALA A 112 -9.09 8.20 3.53
CA ALA A 112 -8.87 7.76 2.16
C ALA A 112 -8.69 8.93 1.19
N ALA A 113 -9.40 10.04 1.42
CA ALA A 113 -9.27 11.21 0.56
C ALA A 113 -7.86 11.80 0.64
N MET A 114 -7.32 11.91 1.85
CA MET A 114 -5.95 12.40 2.04
C MET A 114 -4.96 11.45 1.41
N LEU A 115 -5.19 10.14 1.58
CA LEU A 115 -4.30 9.14 1.00
C LEU A 115 -4.25 9.28 -0.52
N ARG A 116 -5.40 9.40 -1.18
CA ARG A 116 -5.45 9.54 -2.64
C ARG A 116 -4.73 10.80 -3.12
N LYS A 117 -4.82 11.87 -2.35
CA LYS A 117 -4.12 13.11 -2.68
C LYS A 117 -2.61 12.91 -2.66
N ILE A 118 -2.13 12.19 -1.66
CA ILE A 118 -0.70 11.90 -1.53
C ILE A 118 -0.24 10.95 -2.63
N THR A 119 -0.97 9.86 -2.83
CA THR A 119 -0.52 8.81 -3.75
C THR A 119 -0.60 9.25 -5.21
N ALA A 120 -1.46 10.21 -5.53
CA ALA A 120 -1.49 10.77 -6.88
C ALA A 120 -0.13 11.36 -7.26
N HIS A 121 0.59 11.91 -6.29
CA HIS A 121 1.92 12.45 -6.54
C HIS A 121 3.00 11.37 -6.53
N LEU A 122 2.75 10.26 -5.86
CA LEU A 122 3.73 9.17 -5.80
C LEU A 122 3.78 8.38 -7.10
N VAL A 123 2.65 8.20 -7.76
CA VAL A 123 2.56 7.37 -8.96
C VAL A 123 2.49 8.16 -10.25
N ASP A 124 2.45 9.45 -10.14
CA ASP A 124 2.31 10.32 -11.30
C ASP A 124 3.60 10.51 -12.08
N VAL A 125 4.69 10.08 -11.54
CA VAL A 125 5.98 10.23 -12.15
C VAL A 125 6.35 8.94 -12.86
N HIS A 126 6.37 8.95 -14.13
CA HIS A 126 6.82 7.77 -14.87
C HIS A 126 7.76 8.11 -15.95
#